data_be6da1446c49717667509a2a624e4d50
#
_entry.id   be6da1446c49717667509a2a624e4d50
#
_cell.length_a   1.000
_cell.length_b   1.000
_cell.length_c   1.000
_cell.angle_alpha   90.00
_cell.angle_beta   90.00
_cell.angle_gamma   90.00
#
_symmetry.space_group_name_H-M   'P 1'
#
loop_
_entity.id
_entity.type
_entity.pdbx_description
1 polymer ?
#
loop_
_entity_poly.entity_id
_entity_poly.type
_entity_poly.pdbx_seq_one_letter_code
_entity_poly.pdbx_strand_id
1 'polypeptide(L)'
;MACVLLFLVSVQADEVVADEVVQAPTGTPIRFGILPIGSAAESREQWRPLLEDLEHRLGHPVTAVSVSSYAGLSGAIGEQRVDMAFLSGRLAIEAVEHQHMSVVAQFERDDGAKGNVAMLIVRANSPIRSVKDLLAKPGHWRYARGETLSVTGYVAPEAEVFAPNGLNSDTFFASVRVGNHQNNALAVSNGEVDVATCNNPDLDLFRRNFPTEASQLRVIWHSTLIPSGVLVVRDGMPEPQRRQLIEFMQNYGRAAGAAGERERANLARIPNLAGFAPADNAVLRPFIDMEYRLMREQAEHGRWVNDQAKKTRMGQIDTAYQADLKQLLRE
;
A
#
# COMPACT_ATOMS: atom_id res chain seq x y z
N MET A 1 -49.41 36.08 -70.04
CA MET A 1 -49.33 34.80 -69.34
C MET A 1 -47.95 34.74 -68.61
N ALA A 2 -47.95 35.02 -67.35
CA ALA A 2 -46.73 34.97 -66.54
C ALA A 2 -46.83 33.75 -65.61
N CYS A 3 -45.87 32.84 -65.75
CA CYS A 3 -45.76 31.62 -64.94
C CYS A 3 -44.92 31.94 -63.69
N VAL A 4 -45.52 31.85 -62.51
CA VAL A 4 -44.83 32.03 -61.22
C VAL A 4 -44.41 30.63 -60.75
N LEU A 5 -43.14 30.40 -60.69
CA LEU A 5 -42.52 29.21 -60.02
C LEU A 5 -42.39 29.48 -58.53
N LEU A 6 -43.14 28.71 -57.71
CA LEU A 6 -42.92 28.63 -56.27
C LEU A 6 -41.77 27.64 -55.95
N PHE A 7 -40.75 28.19 -55.36
CA PHE A 7 -39.68 27.37 -54.71
C PHE A 7 -40.13 27.02 -53.29
N LEU A 8 -40.37 25.74 -53.03
CA LEU A 8 -40.49 25.20 -51.67
C LEU A 8 -39.09 25.01 -51.06
N VAL A 9 -38.80 25.81 -50.05
CA VAL A 9 -37.60 25.63 -49.21
C VAL A 9 -37.99 24.66 -48.08
N SER A 10 -37.44 23.44 -48.10
CA SER A 10 -37.54 22.49 -46.98
C SER A 10 -36.54 22.90 -45.90
N VAL A 11 -37.07 23.37 -44.77
CA VAL A 11 -36.29 23.57 -43.54
C VAL A 11 -36.09 22.20 -42.91
N GLN A 12 -34.85 21.66 -42.94
CA GLN A 12 -34.46 20.55 -42.11
C GLN A 12 -34.34 21.05 -40.68
N ALA A 13 -35.12 20.48 -39.79
CA ALA A 13 -34.93 20.68 -38.33
C ALA A 13 -33.65 19.96 -37.90
N ASP A 14 -32.67 20.73 -37.45
CA ASP A 14 -31.55 20.19 -36.72
C ASP A 14 -32.04 19.52 -35.44
N GLU A 15 -31.79 18.21 -35.33
CA GLU A 15 -32.03 17.42 -34.13
C GLU A 15 -31.05 17.90 -33.06
N VAL A 16 -31.52 18.71 -32.13
CA VAL A 16 -30.76 19.14 -30.95
C VAL A 16 -30.53 17.87 -30.12
N VAL A 17 -29.31 17.31 -30.22
CA VAL A 17 -28.81 16.32 -29.28
C VAL A 17 -28.82 16.98 -27.91
N ALA A 18 -29.78 16.57 -27.07
CA ALA A 18 -29.80 17.02 -25.67
C ALA A 18 -28.49 16.60 -25.00
N ASP A 19 -27.68 17.57 -24.62
CA ASP A 19 -26.56 17.35 -23.72
C ASP A 19 -27.12 16.66 -22.46
N GLU A 20 -26.68 15.42 -22.23
CA GLU A 20 -26.99 14.68 -21.02
C GLU A 20 -26.40 15.48 -19.86
N VAL A 21 -27.25 16.20 -19.13
CA VAL A 21 -26.85 16.94 -17.94
C VAL A 21 -26.41 15.91 -16.92
N VAL A 22 -25.10 15.67 -16.85
CA VAL A 22 -24.48 14.86 -15.80
C VAL A 22 -24.80 15.54 -14.47
N GLN A 23 -25.78 15.01 -13.76
CA GLN A 23 -26.12 15.52 -12.42
C GLN A 23 -24.89 15.34 -11.52
N ALA A 24 -24.55 16.41 -10.80
CA ALA A 24 -23.49 16.35 -9.81
C ALA A 24 -23.82 15.26 -8.76
N PRO A 25 -22.82 14.47 -8.34
CA PRO A 25 -23.02 13.42 -7.33
C PRO A 25 -23.65 14.01 -6.06
N THR A 26 -24.66 13.31 -5.52
CA THR A 26 -25.39 13.75 -4.32
C THR A 26 -25.18 12.74 -3.18
N GLY A 27 -25.18 13.22 -1.93
CA GLY A 27 -25.07 12.37 -0.75
C GLY A 27 -23.78 12.55 0.04
N THR A 28 -23.60 11.71 1.07
CA THR A 28 -22.40 11.75 1.92
C THR A 28 -21.20 11.25 1.12
N PRO A 29 -20.08 12.00 1.06
CA PRO A 29 -18.87 11.58 0.36
C PRO A 29 -18.31 10.26 0.89
N ILE A 30 -17.84 9.40 -0.02
CA ILE A 30 -17.03 8.24 0.30
C ILE A 30 -15.57 8.70 0.40
N ARG A 31 -14.92 8.45 1.53
CA ARG A 31 -13.56 8.89 1.81
C ARG A 31 -12.60 7.73 1.59
N PHE A 32 -11.77 7.84 0.55
CA PHE A 32 -10.80 6.82 0.15
C PHE A 32 -9.42 7.14 0.71
N GLY A 33 -8.92 6.32 1.63
CA GLY A 33 -7.59 6.43 2.22
C GLY A 33 -6.51 5.87 1.29
N ILE A 34 -5.47 6.66 1.02
CA ILE A 34 -4.35 6.26 0.16
C ILE A 34 -3.11 6.03 1.02
N LEU A 35 -2.53 4.83 0.92
CA LEU A 35 -1.27 4.49 1.57
C LEU A 35 -0.15 5.44 1.10
N PRO A 36 0.61 6.09 2.00
CA PRO A 36 1.65 7.06 1.64
C PRO A 36 2.94 6.36 1.18
N ILE A 37 2.98 5.88 -0.07
CA ILE A 37 4.17 5.24 -0.67
C ILE A 37 5.16 6.31 -1.15
N GLY A 38 4.66 7.34 -1.85
CA GLY A 38 5.41 8.51 -2.32
C GLY A 38 4.96 9.80 -1.61
N SER A 39 4.96 10.92 -2.31
CA SER A 39 4.36 12.14 -1.80
C SER A 39 2.83 12.06 -1.80
N ALA A 40 2.18 12.75 -0.84
CA ALA A 40 0.72 12.79 -0.76
C ALA A 40 0.06 13.37 -2.02
N ALA A 41 0.72 14.35 -2.66
CA ALA A 41 0.22 14.96 -3.90
C ALA A 41 0.32 13.99 -5.08
N GLU A 42 1.46 13.33 -5.26
CA GLU A 42 1.68 12.33 -6.31
C GLU A 42 0.72 11.15 -6.19
N SER A 43 0.57 10.59 -5.00
CA SER A 43 -0.37 9.49 -4.74
C SER A 43 -1.81 9.89 -5.10
N ARG A 44 -2.23 11.11 -4.75
CA ARG A 44 -3.55 11.62 -5.10
C ARG A 44 -3.77 11.70 -6.62
N GLU A 45 -2.79 12.21 -7.36
CA GLU A 45 -2.86 12.30 -8.81
C GLU A 45 -2.87 10.95 -9.51
N GLN A 46 -2.15 9.97 -8.96
CA GLN A 46 -2.15 8.60 -9.49
C GLN A 46 -3.51 7.91 -9.31
N TRP A 47 -4.15 8.08 -8.15
CA TRP A 47 -5.45 7.45 -7.85
C TRP A 47 -6.64 8.22 -8.42
N ARG A 48 -6.50 9.51 -8.74
CA ARG A 48 -7.59 10.40 -9.13
C ARG A 48 -8.50 9.83 -10.24
N PRO A 49 -8.01 9.32 -11.39
CA PRO A 49 -8.91 8.87 -12.45
C PRO A 49 -9.77 7.67 -12.06
N LEU A 50 -9.22 6.73 -11.26
CA LEU A 50 -9.97 5.59 -10.72
C LEU A 50 -11.06 6.08 -9.76
N LEU A 51 -10.75 7.05 -8.89
CA LEU A 51 -11.71 7.58 -7.92
C LEU A 51 -12.80 8.41 -8.59
N GLU A 52 -12.50 9.14 -9.67
CA GLU A 52 -13.48 9.84 -10.51
C GLU A 52 -14.44 8.84 -11.19
N ASP A 53 -13.94 7.74 -11.77
CA ASP A 53 -14.77 6.68 -12.35
C ASP A 53 -15.64 5.99 -11.27
N LEU A 54 -15.11 5.81 -10.05
CA LEU A 54 -15.86 5.30 -8.91
C LEU A 54 -17.00 6.25 -8.50
N GLU A 55 -16.71 7.55 -8.42
CA GLU A 55 -17.71 8.60 -8.16
C GLU A 55 -18.87 8.54 -9.16
N HIS A 56 -18.55 8.51 -10.45
CA HIS A 56 -19.55 8.38 -11.53
C HIS A 56 -20.38 7.09 -11.41
N ARG A 57 -19.73 5.98 -11.08
CA ARG A 57 -20.40 4.68 -10.95
C ARG A 57 -21.38 4.62 -9.79
N LEU A 58 -21.02 5.22 -8.66
CA LEU A 58 -21.81 5.19 -7.43
C LEU A 58 -22.86 6.31 -7.34
N GLY A 59 -22.67 7.42 -8.09
CA GLY A 59 -23.47 8.62 -7.94
C GLY A 59 -23.27 9.34 -6.59
N HIS A 60 -22.20 9.02 -5.88
CA HIS A 60 -21.79 9.64 -4.61
C HIS A 60 -20.43 10.30 -4.76
N PRO A 61 -20.20 11.49 -4.17
CA PRO A 61 -18.87 12.11 -4.17
C PRO A 61 -17.82 11.17 -3.58
N VAL A 62 -16.63 11.10 -4.19
CA VAL A 62 -15.48 10.32 -3.69
C VAL A 62 -14.32 11.26 -3.40
N THR A 63 -13.86 11.25 -2.15
CA THR A 63 -12.79 12.15 -1.70
C THR A 63 -11.54 11.35 -1.31
N ALA A 64 -10.39 11.67 -1.89
CA ALA A 64 -9.13 11.09 -1.53
C ALA A 64 -8.64 11.65 -0.17
N VAL A 65 -8.39 10.77 0.79
CA VAL A 65 -7.70 11.07 2.06
C VAL A 65 -6.23 10.69 1.90
N SER A 66 -5.41 11.70 1.61
CA SER A 66 -3.98 11.55 1.36
C SER A 66 -3.20 12.14 2.53
N VAL A 67 -2.32 11.36 3.12
CA VAL A 67 -1.54 11.67 4.32
C VAL A 67 -0.04 11.48 4.05
N SER A 68 0.82 11.99 4.93
CA SER A 68 2.28 11.90 4.77
C SER A 68 2.91 10.73 5.53
N SER A 69 2.12 9.98 6.35
CA SER A 69 2.63 8.91 7.20
C SER A 69 1.62 7.77 7.37
N TYR A 70 2.12 6.56 7.66
CA TYR A 70 1.30 5.39 8.00
C TYR A 70 0.48 5.64 9.28
N ALA A 71 1.11 6.24 10.29
CA ALA A 71 0.44 6.62 11.53
C ALA A 71 -0.70 7.64 11.28
N GLY A 72 -0.50 8.58 10.36
CA GLY A 72 -1.54 9.53 9.94
C GLY A 72 -2.74 8.86 9.27
N LEU A 73 -2.50 7.81 8.47
CA LEU A 73 -3.58 7.03 7.85
C LEU A 73 -4.32 6.17 8.88
N SER A 74 -3.57 5.48 9.78
CA SER A 74 -4.17 4.74 10.89
C SER A 74 -5.05 5.64 11.75
N GLY A 75 -4.57 6.82 12.14
CA GLY A 75 -5.35 7.79 12.89
C GLY A 75 -6.63 8.23 12.16
N ALA A 76 -6.54 8.51 10.85
CA ALA A 76 -7.70 8.88 10.05
C ALA A 76 -8.75 7.77 9.96
N ILE A 77 -8.33 6.50 9.90
CA ILE A 77 -9.23 5.33 9.91
C ILE A 77 -9.90 5.21 11.29
N GLY A 78 -9.11 5.26 12.38
CA GLY A 78 -9.60 5.16 13.75
C GLY A 78 -10.58 6.28 14.14
N GLU A 79 -10.36 7.50 13.63
CA GLU A 79 -11.26 8.63 13.76
C GLU A 79 -12.47 8.57 12.81
N GLN A 80 -12.66 7.48 12.11
CA GLN A 80 -13.75 7.27 11.14
C GLN A 80 -13.79 8.31 10.02
N ARG A 81 -12.64 8.86 9.63
CA ARG A 81 -12.49 9.80 8.50
C ARG A 81 -12.16 9.11 7.17
N VAL A 82 -12.16 7.77 7.16
CA VAL A 82 -11.91 6.92 5.97
C VAL A 82 -12.98 5.84 5.92
N ASP A 83 -13.58 5.62 4.76
CA ASP A 83 -14.63 4.63 4.54
C ASP A 83 -14.12 3.42 3.76
N MET A 84 -13.13 3.63 2.90
CA MET A 84 -12.40 2.61 2.16
C MET A 84 -10.92 3.02 2.09
N ALA A 85 -9.99 2.07 2.11
CA ALA A 85 -8.57 2.38 1.97
C ALA A 85 -7.78 1.28 1.26
N PHE A 86 -6.69 1.69 0.58
CA PHE A 86 -5.60 0.80 0.18
C PHE A 86 -4.54 0.79 1.29
N LEU A 87 -4.23 -0.40 1.82
CA LEU A 87 -3.36 -0.57 2.98
C LEU A 87 -2.28 -1.64 2.75
N SER A 88 -1.14 -1.48 3.42
CA SER A 88 -0.15 -2.55 3.61
C SER A 88 -0.63 -3.55 4.66
N GLY A 89 -0.09 -4.78 4.66
CA GLY A 89 -0.57 -5.86 5.51
C GLY A 89 -0.65 -5.52 6.99
N ARG A 90 0.38 -4.92 7.59
CA ARG A 90 0.37 -4.54 9.02
C ARG A 90 -0.69 -3.48 9.34
N LEU A 91 -0.78 -2.44 8.50
CA LEU A 91 -1.80 -1.41 8.69
C LEU A 91 -3.21 -1.96 8.49
N ALA A 92 -3.37 -2.94 7.58
CA ALA A 92 -4.63 -3.64 7.39
C ALA A 92 -5.02 -4.50 8.59
N ILE A 93 -4.07 -5.19 9.24
CA ILE A 93 -4.31 -5.92 10.49
C ILE A 93 -4.87 -4.96 11.55
N GLU A 94 -4.19 -3.84 11.80
CA GLU A 94 -4.65 -2.84 12.77
C GLU A 94 -6.05 -2.31 12.44
N ALA A 95 -6.32 -2.05 11.14
CA ALA A 95 -7.62 -1.57 10.68
C ALA A 95 -8.74 -2.62 10.91
N VAL A 96 -8.46 -3.89 10.65
CA VAL A 96 -9.44 -4.99 10.85
C VAL A 96 -9.65 -5.29 12.33
N GLU A 97 -8.59 -5.36 13.12
CA GLU A 97 -8.68 -5.76 14.52
C GLU A 97 -9.27 -4.67 15.42
N HIS A 98 -8.96 -3.40 15.14
CA HIS A 98 -9.23 -2.32 16.08
C HIS A 98 -10.08 -1.17 15.51
N GLN A 99 -10.31 -1.13 14.20
CA GLN A 99 -10.90 0.06 13.56
C GLN A 99 -12.14 -0.25 12.71
N HIS A 100 -12.73 -1.46 12.86
CA HIS A 100 -13.96 -1.89 12.20
C HIS A 100 -13.89 -1.79 10.67
N MET A 101 -12.81 -2.31 10.09
CA MET A 101 -12.64 -2.46 8.65
C MET A 101 -12.58 -3.95 8.29
N SER A 102 -12.98 -4.28 7.06
CA SER A 102 -12.86 -5.63 6.50
C SER A 102 -12.14 -5.59 5.15
N VAL A 103 -11.27 -6.57 4.90
CA VAL A 103 -10.64 -6.76 3.59
C VAL A 103 -11.70 -7.20 2.58
N VAL A 104 -11.68 -6.59 1.40
CA VAL A 104 -12.64 -6.89 0.31
C VAL A 104 -11.95 -7.24 -1.00
N ALA A 105 -10.67 -6.86 -1.16
CA ALA A 105 -9.89 -7.21 -2.35
C ALA A 105 -8.40 -7.12 -2.07
N GLN A 106 -7.61 -7.82 -2.88
CA GLN A 106 -6.16 -7.76 -2.88
C GLN A 106 -5.64 -7.14 -4.18
N PHE A 107 -4.60 -6.33 -4.07
CA PHE A 107 -3.89 -5.69 -5.17
C PHE A 107 -3.25 -6.74 -6.09
N GLU A 108 -3.57 -6.71 -7.39
CA GLU A 108 -2.95 -7.52 -8.43
C GLU A 108 -1.85 -6.72 -9.12
N ARG A 109 -0.68 -7.31 -9.23
CA ARG A 109 0.47 -6.65 -9.87
C ARG A 109 0.43 -6.83 -11.38
N ASP A 110 0.89 -5.80 -12.11
CA ASP A 110 0.98 -5.77 -13.58
C ASP A 110 2.03 -6.74 -14.15
N ASP A 111 3.03 -7.13 -13.34
CA ASP A 111 4.03 -8.15 -13.67
C ASP A 111 3.59 -9.58 -13.32
N GLY A 112 2.37 -9.75 -12.79
CA GLY A 112 1.82 -11.05 -12.36
C GLY A 112 2.43 -11.61 -11.07
N ALA A 113 3.36 -10.90 -10.41
CA ALA A 113 3.92 -11.34 -9.14
C ALA A 113 2.85 -11.38 -8.03
N LYS A 114 2.94 -12.35 -7.14
CA LYS A 114 1.96 -12.54 -6.05
C LYS A 114 2.25 -11.70 -4.81
N GLY A 115 3.22 -10.80 -4.90
CA GLY A 115 3.61 -9.94 -3.79
C GLY A 115 4.90 -9.18 -4.08
N ASN A 116 5.48 -8.66 -3.02
CA ASN A 116 6.70 -7.85 -3.04
C ASN A 116 7.81 -8.56 -2.25
N VAL A 117 9.05 -8.09 -2.42
CA VAL A 117 10.16 -8.45 -1.53
C VAL A 117 10.73 -7.18 -0.91
N ALA A 118 11.00 -7.23 0.39
CA ALA A 118 11.77 -6.21 1.07
C ALA A 118 13.24 -6.34 0.70
N MET A 119 13.97 -5.24 0.70
CA MET A 119 15.37 -5.18 0.32
C MET A 119 16.17 -4.33 1.30
N LEU A 120 17.44 -4.68 1.50
CA LEU A 120 18.45 -3.77 2.04
C LEU A 120 19.32 -3.30 0.88
N ILE A 121 19.44 -1.98 0.73
CA ILE A 121 20.22 -1.31 -0.32
C ILE A 121 21.37 -0.52 0.27
N VAL A 122 22.49 -0.50 -0.44
CA VAL A 122 23.69 0.26 -0.12
C VAL A 122 24.24 0.95 -1.37
N ARG A 123 25.20 1.87 -1.25
CA ARG A 123 25.92 2.35 -2.43
C ARG A 123 26.69 1.23 -3.13
N ALA A 124 26.79 1.28 -4.45
CA ALA A 124 27.48 0.27 -5.25
C ALA A 124 28.98 0.13 -4.86
N ASN A 125 29.62 1.21 -4.44
CA ASN A 125 31.01 1.25 -3.98
C ASN A 125 31.15 1.01 -2.46
N SER A 126 30.06 0.75 -1.73
CA SER A 126 30.10 0.47 -0.29
C SER A 126 30.94 -0.78 0.03
N PRO A 127 31.67 -0.80 1.15
CA PRO A 127 32.33 -2.01 1.66
C PRO A 127 31.32 -3.07 2.15
N ILE A 128 30.07 -2.71 2.41
CA ILE A 128 29.01 -3.65 2.83
C ILE A 128 28.55 -4.42 1.58
N ARG A 129 28.95 -5.66 1.41
CA ARG A 129 28.62 -6.52 0.26
C ARG A 129 27.52 -7.54 0.56
N SER A 130 27.26 -7.78 1.84
CA SER A 130 26.31 -8.78 2.35
C SER A 130 25.76 -8.37 3.71
N VAL A 131 24.71 -9.07 4.17
CA VAL A 131 24.20 -8.94 5.55
C VAL A 131 25.29 -9.25 6.57
N LYS A 132 26.16 -10.23 6.29
CA LYS A 132 27.30 -10.56 7.18
C LYS A 132 28.23 -9.37 7.38
N ASP A 133 28.57 -8.64 6.32
CA ASP A 133 29.43 -7.45 6.41
C ASP A 133 28.75 -6.33 7.19
N LEU A 134 27.44 -6.17 6.99
CA LEU A 134 26.63 -5.20 7.73
C LEU A 134 26.68 -5.48 9.23
N LEU A 135 26.34 -6.72 9.62
CA LEU A 135 26.21 -7.13 11.01
C LEU A 135 27.58 -7.22 11.75
N ALA A 136 28.69 -7.28 11.03
CA ALA A 136 30.02 -7.36 11.62
C ALA A 136 30.46 -6.08 12.37
N LYS A 137 29.77 -4.94 12.18
CA LYS A 137 30.17 -3.64 12.75
C LYS A 137 29.03 -2.93 13.45
N PRO A 138 28.61 -3.39 14.65
CA PRO A 138 27.58 -2.70 15.44
C PRO A 138 27.99 -1.25 15.73
N GLY A 139 27.02 -0.32 15.70
CA GLY A 139 27.25 1.09 16.01
C GLY A 139 28.06 1.88 14.97
N HIS A 140 28.35 1.27 13.80
CA HIS A 140 29.21 1.91 12.80
C HIS A 140 28.43 2.57 11.66
N TRP A 141 27.35 1.96 11.19
CA TRP A 141 26.62 2.37 10.00
C TRP A 141 25.42 3.26 10.31
N ARG A 142 25.09 4.19 9.40
CA ARG A 142 23.87 5.01 9.41
C ARG A 142 22.79 4.30 8.60
N TYR A 143 21.57 4.26 9.11
CA TYR A 143 20.46 3.50 8.55
C TYR A 143 19.27 4.38 8.24
N ALA A 144 18.59 4.12 7.10
CA ALA A 144 17.28 4.65 6.81
C ALA A 144 16.27 3.51 6.67
N ARG A 145 15.15 3.59 7.39
CA ARG A 145 14.11 2.58 7.39
C ARG A 145 12.72 3.18 7.18
N GLY A 146 11.74 2.34 6.87
CA GLY A 146 10.33 2.71 6.87
C GLY A 146 9.78 2.92 8.29
N GLU A 147 8.55 3.43 8.36
CA GLU A 147 7.78 3.46 9.61
C GLU A 147 7.52 2.05 10.15
N THR A 148 7.27 1.91 11.45
CA THR A 148 7.03 0.62 12.11
C THR A 148 5.81 -0.15 11.57
N LEU A 149 4.85 0.56 10.97
CA LEU A 149 3.69 -0.02 10.28
C LEU A 149 3.99 -0.48 8.84
N SER A 150 5.18 -0.21 8.31
CA SER A 150 5.61 -0.66 6.99
C SER A 150 6.15 -2.09 7.04
N VAL A 151 5.52 -3.01 6.31
CA VAL A 151 5.98 -4.41 6.26
C VAL A 151 7.36 -4.50 5.61
N THR A 152 7.53 -3.95 4.39
CA THR A 152 8.80 -4.03 3.66
C THR A 152 9.86 -3.07 4.18
N GLY A 153 9.43 -1.96 4.79
CA GLY A 153 10.34 -0.94 5.31
C GLY A 153 10.83 -1.19 6.73
N TYR A 154 10.16 -2.06 7.50
CA TYR A 154 10.50 -2.32 8.90
C TYR A 154 10.30 -3.79 9.29
N VAL A 155 9.08 -4.33 9.23
CA VAL A 155 8.76 -5.63 9.85
C VAL A 155 9.61 -6.77 9.25
N ALA A 156 9.71 -6.86 7.93
CA ALA A 156 10.44 -7.93 7.27
C ALA A 156 11.96 -7.86 7.51
N PRO A 157 12.64 -6.70 7.40
CA PRO A 157 14.04 -6.58 7.80
C PRO A 157 14.27 -6.94 9.28
N GLU A 158 13.39 -6.53 10.18
CA GLU A 158 13.49 -6.92 11.60
C GLU A 158 13.31 -8.43 11.77
N ALA A 159 12.29 -9.03 11.16
CA ALA A 159 11.95 -10.44 11.35
C ALA A 159 12.97 -11.40 10.71
N GLU A 160 13.60 -11.00 9.60
CA GLU A 160 14.46 -11.91 8.82
C GLU A 160 15.96 -11.59 8.91
N VAL A 161 16.33 -10.37 9.37
CA VAL A 161 17.74 -9.98 9.45
C VAL A 161 18.16 -9.69 10.89
N PHE A 162 17.47 -8.80 11.60
CA PHE A 162 17.96 -8.30 12.88
C PHE A 162 17.57 -9.21 14.05
N ALA A 163 16.30 -9.52 14.22
CA ALA A 163 15.82 -10.30 15.36
C ALA A 163 16.40 -11.72 15.44
N PRO A 164 16.57 -12.49 14.33
CA PRO A 164 17.21 -13.79 14.37
C PRO A 164 18.69 -13.76 14.80
N ASN A 165 19.33 -12.59 14.73
CA ASN A 165 20.68 -12.36 15.23
C ASN A 165 20.71 -11.72 16.63
N GLY A 166 19.57 -11.67 17.33
CA GLY A 166 19.45 -11.04 18.65
C GLY A 166 19.62 -9.52 18.62
N LEU A 167 19.37 -8.88 17.47
CA LEU A 167 19.58 -7.47 17.25
C LEU A 167 18.24 -6.75 17.08
N ASN A 168 18.27 -5.44 17.29
CA ASN A 168 17.17 -4.53 16.96
C ASN A 168 17.77 -3.38 16.15
N SER A 169 17.22 -3.07 14.99
CA SER A 169 17.80 -2.07 14.09
C SER A 169 17.88 -0.68 14.72
N ASP A 170 16.93 -0.30 15.57
CA ASP A 170 16.93 1.03 16.21
C ASP A 170 18.11 1.23 17.17
N THR A 171 18.70 0.15 17.69
CA THR A 171 19.85 0.20 18.62
C THR A 171 21.15 -0.33 18.01
N PHE A 172 21.07 -1.02 16.88
CA PHE A 172 22.23 -1.61 16.20
C PHE A 172 23.07 -0.56 15.46
N PHE A 173 22.44 0.43 14.84
CA PHE A 173 23.09 1.40 13.98
C PHE A 173 23.62 2.62 14.75
N ALA A 174 24.60 3.34 14.18
CA ALA A 174 25.10 4.60 14.71
C ALA A 174 24.02 5.68 14.74
N SER A 175 23.14 5.66 13.74
CA SER A 175 21.94 6.50 13.68
C SER A 175 20.88 5.85 12.81
N VAL A 176 19.61 6.14 13.11
CA VAL A 176 18.45 5.68 12.34
C VAL A 176 17.60 6.87 11.96
N ARG A 177 17.20 6.95 10.69
CA ARG A 177 16.18 7.88 10.21
C ARG A 177 14.99 7.11 9.63
N VAL A 178 13.82 7.70 9.72
CA VAL A 178 12.58 7.13 9.17
C VAL A 178 12.17 7.92 7.94
N GLY A 179 11.86 7.22 6.85
CA GLY A 179 11.43 7.81 5.58
C GLY A 179 10.69 6.80 4.71
N ASN A 180 10.06 7.27 3.63
CA ASN A 180 9.52 6.37 2.61
C ASN A 180 10.65 5.75 1.76
N HIS A 181 10.33 4.74 0.95
CA HIS A 181 11.32 3.99 0.17
C HIS A 181 12.10 4.88 -0.80
N GLN A 182 11.45 5.84 -1.47
CA GLN A 182 12.12 6.77 -2.38
C GLN A 182 13.12 7.67 -1.64
N ASN A 183 12.71 8.28 -0.52
CA ASN A 183 13.60 9.12 0.28
C ASN A 183 14.78 8.32 0.86
N ASN A 184 14.52 7.07 1.25
CA ASN A 184 15.54 6.15 1.75
C ASN A 184 16.56 5.80 0.64
N ALA A 185 16.11 5.53 -0.58
CA ALA A 185 16.99 5.27 -1.73
C ALA A 185 17.83 6.50 -2.11
N LEU A 186 17.24 7.70 -2.13
CA LEU A 186 17.94 8.96 -2.33
C LEU A 186 19.01 9.19 -1.25
N ALA A 187 18.68 8.95 0.02
CA ALA A 187 19.62 9.13 1.12
C ALA A 187 20.85 8.23 1.01
N VAL A 188 20.67 6.98 0.52
CA VAL A 188 21.81 6.08 0.24
C VAL A 188 22.63 6.60 -0.95
N SER A 189 21.99 6.95 -2.07
CA SER A 189 22.73 7.40 -3.27
C SER A 189 23.51 8.68 -2.99
N ASN A 190 22.97 9.60 -2.19
CA ASN A 190 23.63 10.84 -1.78
C ASN A 190 24.71 10.63 -0.70
N GLY A 191 24.80 9.42 -0.09
CA GLY A 191 25.74 9.16 1.00
C GLY A 191 25.35 9.75 2.34
N GLU A 192 24.09 10.13 2.52
CA GLU A 192 23.55 10.62 3.80
C GLU A 192 23.41 9.48 4.82
N VAL A 193 23.13 8.25 4.33
CA VAL A 193 23.14 7.01 5.10
C VAL A 193 23.93 5.92 4.35
N ASP A 194 24.33 4.87 5.06
CA ASP A 194 25.15 3.81 4.51
C ASP A 194 24.34 2.63 4.00
N VAL A 195 23.18 2.39 4.60
CA VAL A 195 22.24 1.32 4.23
C VAL A 195 20.80 1.80 4.42
N ALA A 196 19.87 1.30 3.60
CA ALA A 196 18.46 1.60 3.77
C ALA A 196 17.57 0.43 3.38
N THR A 197 16.31 0.46 3.87
CA THR A 197 15.24 -0.42 3.39
C THR A 197 14.61 0.11 2.11
N CYS A 198 14.26 -0.82 1.23
CA CYS A 198 13.48 -0.59 0.03
C CYS A 198 12.61 -1.82 -0.24
N ASN A 199 11.84 -1.81 -1.32
CA ASN A 199 11.19 -2.98 -1.88
C ASN A 199 11.35 -3.00 -3.41
N ASN A 200 11.01 -4.11 -4.06
CA ASN A 200 11.19 -4.22 -5.51
C ASN A 200 10.35 -3.22 -6.32
N PRO A 201 9.01 -3.02 -6.09
CA PRO A 201 8.24 -2.08 -6.90
C PRO A 201 8.71 -0.62 -6.75
N ASP A 202 9.05 -0.19 -5.53
CA ASP A 202 9.52 1.17 -5.30
C ASP A 202 10.94 1.40 -5.84
N LEU A 203 11.81 0.37 -5.79
CA LEU A 203 13.13 0.46 -6.39
C LEU A 203 13.04 0.51 -7.93
N ASP A 204 12.09 -0.20 -8.54
CA ASP A 204 11.87 -0.12 -9.99
C ASP A 204 11.29 1.24 -10.40
N LEU A 205 10.37 1.81 -9.62
CA LEU A 205 9.89 3.18 -9.80
C LEU A 205 11.05 4.19 -9.64
N PHE A 206 11.88 4.01 -8.63
CA PHE A 206 13.06 4.84 -8.40
C PHE A 206 14.06 4.78 -9.56
N ARG A 207 14.28 3.60 -10.15
CA ARG A 207 15.11 3.44 -11.35
C ARG A 207 14.58 4.22 -12.57
N ARG A 208 13.26 4.32 -12.72
CA ARG A 208 12.64 5.10 -13.79
C ARG A 208 12.75 6.61 -13.56
N ASN A 209 12.53 7.05 -12.34
CA ASN A 209 12.47 8.48 -12.00
C ASN A 209 13.85 9.09 -11.74
N PHE A 210 14.79 8.29 -11.21
CA PHE A 210 16.13 8.71 -10.76
C PHE A 210 17.21 7.74 -11.28
N PRO A 211 17.37 7.59 -12.61
CA PRO A 211 18.27 6.57 -13.18
C PRO A 211 19.74 6.75 -12.79
N THR A 212 20.19 7.99 -12.64
CA THR A 212 21.57 8.30 -12.22
C THR A 212 21.84 7.85 -10.79
N GLU A 213 20.96 8.21 -9.88
CA GLU A 213 21.05 7.85 -8.46
C GLU A 213 20.87 6.34 -8.27
N ALA A 214 19.93 5.74 -9.00
CA ALA A 214 19.67 4.30 -8.94
C ALA A 214 20.87 3.47 -9.42
N SER A 215 21.64 3.95 -10.42
CA SER A 215 22.85 3.28 -10.88
C SER A 215 23.94 3.19 -9.81
N GLN A 216 23.86 4.01 -8.78
CA GLN A 216 24.77 4.02 -7.62
C GLN A 216 24.35 3.07 -6.51
N LEU A 217 23.24 2.35 -6.66
CA LEU A 217 22.70 1.47 -5.61
C LEU A 217 23.00 0.00 -5.91
N ARG A 218 23.15 -0.77 -4.85
CA ARG A 218 23.26 -2.23 -4.86
C ARG A 218 22.39 -2.83 -3.77
N VAL A 219 21.66 -3.89 -4.11
CA VAL A 219 20.91 -4.71 -3.15
C VAL A 219 21.87 -5.71 -2.51
N ILE A 220 21.80 -5.85 -1.18
CA ILE A 220 22.63 -6.80 -0.40
C ILE A 220 21.79 -7.88 0.27
N TRP A 221 20.47 -7.75 0.28
CA TRP A 221 19.54 -8.70 0.86
C TRP A 221 18.13 -8.56 0.27
N HIS A 222 17.40 -9.68 0.19
CA HIS A 222 16.00 -9.79 -0.16
C HIS A 222 15.27 -10.62 0.90
N SER A 223 14.03 -10.23 1.24
CA SER A 223 13.16 -11.02 2.08
C SER A 223 12.55 -12.22 1.33
N THR A 224 11.87 -13.08 2.06
CA THR A 224 10.83 -13.95 1.52
C THR A 224 9.72 -13.13 0.86
N LEU A 225 8.87 -13.79 0.02
CA LEU A 225 7.76 -13.12 -0.65
C LEU A 225 6.74 -12.61 0.38
N ILE A 226 6.40 -11.33 0.28
CA ILE A 226 5.40 -10.64 1.10
C ILE A 226 4.18 -10.41 0.21
N PRO A 227 2.97 -10.87 0.58
CA PRO A 227 1.77 -10.65 -0.21
C PRO A 227 1.53 -9.17 -0.51
N SER A 228 0.85 -8.88 -1.63
CA SER A 228 0.47 -7.51 -2.00
C SER A 228 -0.45 -6.88 -0.97
N GLY A 229 -0.54 -5.55 -0.97
CA GLY A 229 -1.49 -4.79 -0.16
C GLY A 229 -2.95 -5.10 -0.49
N VAL A 230 -3.85 -4.61 0.34
CA VAL A 230 -5.28 -4.92 0.29
C VAL A 230 -6.14 -3.66 0.24
N LEU A 231 -7.35 -3.79 -0.28
CA LEU A 231 -8.43 -2.84 -0.08
C LEU A 231 -9.26 -3.26 1.12
N VAL A 232 -9.52 -2.31 2.01
CA VAL A 232 -10.42 -2.49 3.16
C VAL A 232 -11.59 -1.54 3.06
N VAL A 233 -12.75 -1.95 3.58
CA VAL A 233 -13.98 -1.15 3.62
C VAL A 233 -14.54 -1.19 5.05
N ARG A 234 -15.12 -0.08 5.49
CA ARG A 234 -15.75 0.07 6.81
C ARG A 234 -16.95 -0.85 6.96
N ASP A 235 -17.02 -1.59 8.07
CA ASP A 235 -18.06 -2.58 8.34
C ASP A 235 -19.47 -1.96 8.45
N GLY A 236 -19.57 -0.74 8.95
CA GLY A 236 -20.83 -0.01 9.08
C GLY A 236 -21.35 0.66 7.81
N MET A 237 -20.70 0.46 6.63
CA MET A 237 -21.20 0.98 5.35
C MET A 237 -22.52 0.29 4.97
N PRO A 238 -23.55 1.05 4.46
CA PRO A 238 -24.78 0.44 3.98
C PRO A 238 -24.54 -0.63 2.93
N GLU A 239 -25.15 -1.80 3.09
CA GLU A 239 -24.88 -3.00 2.28
C GLU A 239 -25.02 -2.78 0.76
N PRO A 240 -26.03 -2.05 0.24
CA PRO A 240 -26.09 -1.78 -1.20
C PRO A 240 -24.91 -0.98 -1.72
N GLN A 241 -24.47 0.04 -0.98
CA GLN A 241 -23.32 0.88 -1.32
C GLN A 241 -22.02 0.08 -1.23
N ARG A 242 -21.84 -0.70 -0.16
CA ARG A 242 -20.69 -1.58 0.05
C ARG A 242 -20.52 -2.56 -1.11
N ARG A 243 -21.60 -3.21 -1.55
CA ARG A 243 -21.59 -4.17 -2.65
C ARG A 243 -21.22 -3.50 -3.98
N GLN A 244 -21.84 -2.37 -4.32
CA GLN A 244 -21.52 -1.63 -5.55
C GLN A 244 -20.06 -1.20 -5.62
N LEU A 245 -19.50 -0.75 -4.49
CA LEU A 245 -18.11 -0.35 -4.35
C LEU A 245 -17.17 -1.53 -4.58
N ILE A 246 -17.43 -2.66 -3.93
CA ILE A 246 -16.64 -3.90 -4.08
C ILE A 246 -16.70 -4.41 -5.52
N GLU A 247 -17.90 -4.49 -6.10
CA GLU A 247 -18.11 -4.92 -7.49
C GLU A 247 -17.36 -4.01 -8.48
N PHE A 248 -17.40 -2.69 -8.27
CA PHE A 248 -16.66 -1.75 -9.09
C PHE A 248 -15.15 -2.04 -9.03
N MET A 249 -14.58 -2.09 -7.84
CA MET A 249 -13.14 -2.28 -7.67
C MET A 249 -12.65 -3.62 -8.25
N GLN A 250 -13.39 -4.70 -8.01
CA GLN A 250 -13.02 -6.03 -8.48
C GLN A 250 -13.15 -6.22 -10.00
N ASN A 251 -14.02 -5.44 -10.65
CA ASN A 251 -14.25 -5.51 -12.09
C ASN A 251 -13.52 -4.42 -12.90
N TYR A 252 -12.97 -3.41 -12.24
CA TYR A 252 -12.29 -2.29 -12.89
C TYR A 252 -11.10 -2.76 -13.73
N GLY A 253 -11.07 -2.38 -15.01
CA GLY A 253 -10.05 -2.78 -15.97
C GLY A 253 -10.29 -4.14 -16.64
N ARG A 254 -11.32 -4.91 -16.23
CA ARG A 254 -11.57 -6.26 -16.75
C ARG A 254 -12.44 -6.29 -18.01
N ALA A 255 -13.14 -5.21 -18.30
CA ALA A 255 -14.00 -5.12 -19.48
C ALA A 255 -13.19 -5.15 -20.79
N ALA A 256 -13.78 -5.71 -21.86
CA ALA A 256 -13.25 -5.62 -23.21
C ALA A 256 -13.56 -4.26 -23.85
N GLY A 257 -12.83 -3.91 -24.91
CA GLY A 257 -13.04 -2.69 -25.70
C GLY A 257 -12.55 -1.41 -25.03
N ALA A 258 -12.95 -0.27 -25.59
CA ALA A 258 -12.41 1.06 -25.27
C ALA A 258 -12.59 1.45 -23.78
N ALA A 259 -13.72 1.05 -23.17
CA ALA A 259 -13.96 1.34 -21.74
C ALA A 259 -12.92 0.62 -20.86
N GLY A 260 -12.73 -0.69 -21.04
CA GLY A 260 -11.73 -1.43 -20.29
C GLY A 260 -10.29 -1.00 -20.59
N GLU A 261 -10.00 -0.57 -21.82
CA GLU A 261 -8.68 0.00 -22.16
C GLU A 261 -8.41 1.29 -21.39
N ARG A 262 -9.41 2.18 -21.29
CA ARG A 262 -9.30 3.40 -20.47
C ARG A 262 -9.09 3.07 -18.99
N GLU A 263 -9.87 2.13 -18.45
CA GLU A 263 -9.74 1.70 -17.04
C GLU A 263 -8.35 1.10 -16.76
N ARG A 264 -7.82 0.26 -17.63
CA ARG A 264 -6.44 -0.27 -17.52
C ARG A 264 -5.38 0.82 -17.61
N ALA A 265 -5.59 1.84 -18.46
CA ALA A 265 -4.70 3.00 -18.51
C ALA A 265 -4.74 3.82 -17.21
N ASN A 266 -5.91 3.92 -16.55
CA ASN A 266 -6.03 4.54 -15.24
C ASN A 266 -5.32 3.72 -14.14
N LEU A 267 -5.48 2.39 -14.14
CA LEU A 267 -4.75 1.50 -13.23
C LEU A 267 -3.23 1.63 -13.39
N ALA A 268 -2.73 1.70 -14.61
CA ALA A 268 -1.30 1.82 -14.91
C ALA A 268 -0.66 3.13 -14.37
N ARG A 269 -1.46 4.13 -13.97
CA ARG A 269 -0.97 5.34 -13.29
C ARG A 269 -0.54 5.05 -11.84
N ILE A 270 -1.13 4.02 -11.22
CA ILE A 270 -0.77 3.58 -9.87
C ILE A 270 0.35 2.54 -10.03
N PRO A 271 1.52 2.76 -9.43
CA PRO A 271 2.68 1.90 -9.66
C PRO A 271 2.39 0.41 -9.47
N ASN A 272 2.66 -0.37 -10.50
CA ASN A 272 2.55 -1.83 -10.55
C ASN A 272 1.13 -2.40 -10.34
N LEU A 273 0.05 -1.59 -10.48
CA LEU A 273 -1.32 -2.04 -10.33
C LEU A 273 -1.93 -2.50 -11.65
N ALA A 274 -2.40 -3.73 -11.72
CA ALA A 274 -3.19 -4.28 -12.82
C ALA A 274 -4.68 -4.41 -12.50
N GLY A 275 -5.05 -4.47 -11.22
CA GLY A 275 -6.43 -4.66 -10.78
C GLY A 275 -6.52 -5.11 -9.33
N PHE A 276 -7.71 -5.60 -8.97
CA PHE A 276 -8.02 -6.06 -7.62
C PHE A 276 -8.69 -7.43 -7.67
N ALA A 277 -8.07 -8.45 -7.08
CA ALA A 277 -8.68 -9.77 -6.91
C ALA A 277 -9.60 -9.79 -5.69
N PRO A 278 -10.75 -10.50 -5.74
CA PRO A 278 -11.55 -10.76 -4.55
C PRO A 278 -10.72 -11.35 -3.42
N ALA A 279 -10.87 -10.83 -2.21
CA ALA A 279 -10.16 -11.30 -1.04
C ALA A 279 -10.97 -10.99 0.22
N ASP A 280 -10.63 -11.64 1.33
CA ASP A 280 -11.17 -11.42 2.66
C ASP A 280 -10.04 -11.27 3.69
N ASN A 281 -10.37 -11.19 4.97
CA ASN A 281 -9.40 -11.01 6.04
C ASN A 281 -8.35 -12.13 6.12
N ALA A 282 -8.62 -13.33 5.59
CA ALA A 282 -7.69 -14.46 5.65
C ALA A 282 -6.39 -14.21 4.88
N VAL A 283 -6.38 -13.31 3.90
CA VAL A 283 -5.15 -12.91 3.18
C VAL A 283 -4.14 -12.18 4.07
N LEU A 284 -4.55 -11.73 5.25
CA LEU A 284 -3.68 -11.07 6.24
C LEU A 284 -2.84 -12.05 7.06
N ARG A 285 -3.17 -13.35 7.03
CA ARG A 285 -2.47 -14.37 7.82
C ARG A 285 -0.93 -14.36 7.64
N PRO A 286 -0.35 -14.28 6.43
CA PRO A 286 1.10 -14.25 6.28
C PRO A 286 1.79 -13.07 7.01
N PHE A 287 1.09 -11.96 7.16
CA PHE A 287 1.60 -10.79 7.90
C PHE A 287 1.55 -11.04 9.40
N ILE A 288 0.47 -11.61 9.93
CA ILE A 288 0.37 -12.01 11.34
C ILE A 288 1.43 -13.07 11.68
N ASP A 289 1.64 -14.06 10.81
CA ASP A 289 2.69 -15.07 10.97
C ASP A 289 4.09 -14.43 11.01
N MET A 290 4.33 -13.38 10.24
CA MET A 290 5.61 -12.64 10.23
C MET A 290 5.79 -11.85 11.53
N GLU A 291 4.77 -11.14 11.99
CA GLU A 291 4.81 -10.39 13.25
C GLU A 291 4.97 -11.31 14.46
N TYR A 292 4.27 -12.43 14.46
CA TYR A 292 4.44 -13.46 15.48
C TYR A 292 5.90 -13.94 15.56
N ARG A 293 6.51 -14.28 14.40
CA ARG A 293 7.93 -14.68 14.36
C ARG A 293 8.83 -13.57 14.89
N LEU A 294 8.61 -12.31 14.47
CA LEU A 294 9.38 -11.18 14.95
C LEU A 294 9.29 -11.03 16.48
N MET A 295 8.10 -11.06 17.04
CA MET A 295 7.90 -10.95 18.49
C MET A 295 8.53 -12.12 19.24
N ARG A 296 8.47 -13.34 18.70
CA ARG A 296 9.09 -14.53 19.28
C ARG A 296 10.62 -14.41 19.32
N GLU A 297 11.25 -14.01 18.20
CA GLU A 297 12.70 -13.80 18.12
C GLU A 297 13.15 -12.69 19.07
N GLN A 298 12.43 -11.58 19.13
CA GLN A 298 12.71 -10.50 20.07
C GLN A 298 12.62 -10.97 21.53
N ALA A 299 11.61 -11.78 21.85
CA ALA A 299 11.47 -12.34 23.19
C ALA A 299 12.55 -13.38 23.50
N GLU A 300 12.93 -14.22 22.53
CA GLU A 300 13.96 -15.24 22.68
C GLU A 300 15.33 -14.61 23.03
N HIS A 301 15.68 -13.53 22.34
CA HIS A 301 16.97 -12.83 22.50
C HIS A 301 16.91 -11.65 23.49
N GLY A 302 15.74 -11.35 24.05
CA GLY A 302 15.54 -10.25 25.00
C GLY A 302 16.27 -10.45 26.32
N ARG A 303 16.57 -9.34 27.00
CA ARG A 303 17.12 -9.39 28.36
C ARG A 303 15.99 -9.53 29.37
N TRP A 304 15.99 -10.64 30.11
CA TRP A 304 14.96 -10.96 31.09
C TRP A 304 15.51 -10.96 32.50
N VAL A 305 14.72 -10.52 33.46
CA VAL A 305 15.08 -10.59 34.90
C VAL A 305 15.20 -12.03 35.40
N ASN A 306 14.47 -12.97 34.79
CA ASN A 306 14.54 -14.41 35.03
C ASN A 306 13.83 -15.20 33.92
N ASP A 307 13.99 -16.52 33.91
CA ASP A 307 13.39 -17.43 32.95
C ASP A 307 11.84 -17.43 32.99
N GLN A 308 11.25 -17.21 34.18
CA GLN A 308 9.82 -17.13 34.33
C GLN A 308 9.22 -15.92 33.60
N ALA A 309 9.89 -14.76 33.65
CA ALA A 309 9.49 -13.56 32.92
C ALA A 309 9.54 -13.79 31.39
N LYS A 310 10.61 -14.44 30.90
CA LYS A 310 10.71 -14.85 29.49
C LYS A 310 9.56 -15.76 29.10
N LYS A 311 9.34 -16.84 29.87
CA LYS A 311 8.26 -17.81 29.61
C LYS A 311 6.87 -17.16 29.60
N THR A 312 6.62 -16.23 30.52
CA THR A 312 5.36 -15.47 30.59
C THR A 312 5.17 -14.64 29.33
N ARG A 313 6.23 -13.92 28.88
CA ARG A 313 6.16 -13.11 27.64
C ARG A 313 5.90 -13.99 26.42
N MET A 314 6.59 -15.12 26.30
CA MET A 314 6.38 -16.08 25.21
C MET A 314 4.93 -16.55 25.16
N GLY A 315 4.36 -16.94 26.31
CA GLY A 315 2.94 -17.35 26.41
C GLY A 315 1.97 -16.24 26.04
N GLN A 316 2.25 -14.98 26.38
CA GLN A 316 1.46 -13.83 25.95
C GLN A 316 1.47 -13.66 24.42
N ILE A 317 2.65 -13.79 23.79
CA ILE A 317 2.82 -13.72 22.34
C ILE A 317 2.02 -14.83 21.64
N ASP A 318 2.11 -16.07 22.15
CA ASP A 318 1.36 -17.21 21.62
C ASP A 318 -0.16 -16.99 21.75
N THR A 319 -0.60 -16.46 22.88
CA THR A 319 -2.03 -16.18 23.14
C THR A 319 -2.54 -15.07 22.20
N ALA A 320 -1.78 -13.97 22.03
CA ALA A 320 -2.13 -12.89 21.12
C ALA A 320 -2.26 -13.41 19.68
N TYR A 321 -1.26 -14.16 19.19
CA TYR A 321 -1.29 -14.75 17.87
C TYR A 321 -2.55 -15.62 17.62
N GLN A 322 -2.95 -16.44 18.58
CA GLN A 322 -4.18 -17.24 18.46
C GLN A 322 -5.44 -16.36 18.46
N ALA A 323 -5.45 -15.26 19.20
CA ALA A 323 -6.55 -14.32 19.22
C ALA A 323 -6.68 -13.59 17.85
N ASP A 324 -5.57 -13.14 17.28
CA ASP A 324 -5.51 -12.45 15.98
C ASP A 324 -5.99 -13.39 14.86
N LEU A 325 -5.52 -14.65 14.82
CA LEU A 325 -6.00 -15.65 13.87
C LEU A 325 -7.51 -15.89 14.00
N LYS A 326 -8.02 -15.97 15.23
CA LYS A 326 -9.45 -16.16 15.46
C LYS A 326 -10.28 -14.97 15.03
N GLN A 327 -9.75 -13.75 15.18
CA GLN A 327 -10.43 -12.52 14.78
C GLN A 327 -10.51 -12.38 13.26
N LEU A 328 -9.42 -12.74 12.55
CA LEU A 328 -9.40 -12.73 11.08
C LEU A 328 -10.38 -13.71 10.44
N LEU A 329 -10.64 -14.85 11.09
CA LEU A 329 -11.52 -15.91 10.59
C LEU A 329 -12.98 -15.73 11.05
N ARG A 330 -13.32 -14.63 11.71
CA ARG A 330 -14.72 -14.29 12.00
C ARG A 330 -15.36 -13.74 10.74
N GLU A 331 -16.27 -14.51 10.17
CA GLU A 331 -17.18 -14.10 9.12
C GLU A 331 -18.20 -13.05 9.62
#